data_bd126df0a1d338ba23e21a561a71b405
#
_entry.id   bd126df0a1d338ba23e21a561a71b405
#
_cell.length_a   1.000
_cell.length_b   1.000
_cell.length_c   1.000
_cell.angle_alpha   90.00
_cell.angle_beta   90.00
_cell.angle_gamma   90.00
#
_symmetry.space_group_name_H-M   'P 1'
#
loop_
_entity.id
_entity.type
_entity.pdbx_description
1 polymer ?
#
loop_
_entity_poly.entity_id
_entity_poly.type
_entity_poly.pdbx_seq_one_letter_code
_entity_poly.pdbx_strand_id
1 'polypeptide(L)'
;LANLLIEDGHDITLIESDESLCSEVAAELDALVICGNGTSSKLLEETNIEDADFFIATTGNDEANLLSCILVKKYNVPTIIARVSNPDHEEAFMEVGIDNVISPEVTAAGLLEKLVTRPNVADLITLGEGDAEIFDMTITNDKVVGKKIGEISPTKDYIIIATYQKGKLVIPQTDSVISRGEKVTVLVKRGAFKKV
;
A
#
# COMPACT_ATOMS: atom_id res chain seq x y z
N LEU A 1 8.66 -6.27 -6.21
CA LEU A 1 7.57 -5.62 -6.93
C LEU A 1 7.39 -6.28 -8.30
N ALA A 2 8.43 -6.36 -9.14
CA ALA A 2 8.34 -6.94 -10.49
C ALA A 2 7.71 -8.34 -10.47
N ASN A 3 8.16 -9.26 -9.60
CA ASN A 3 7.56 -10.59 -9.46
C ASN A 3 6.05 -10.58 -9.25
N LEU A 4 5.56 -9.72 -8.33
CA LEU A 4 4.13 -9.63 -8.03
C LEU A 4 3.33 -9.17 -9.26
N LEU A 5 3.87 -8.19 -10.01
CA LEU A 5 3.20 -7.70 -11.21
C LEU A 5 3.21 -8.74 -12.34
N ILE A 6 4.28 -9.51 -12.49
CA ILE A 6 4.35 -10.62 -13.45
C ILE A 6 3.35 -11.72 -13.11
N GLU A 7 3.23 -12.09 -11.83
CA GLU A 7 2.23 -13.06 -11.35
C GLU A 7 0.79 -12.60 -11.61
N ASP A 8 0.55 -11.30 -11.59
CA ASP A 8 -0.73 -10.69 -11.93
C ASP A 8 -0.96 -10.53 -13.45
N GLY A 9 0.02 -10.95 -14.29
CA GLY A 9 -0.09 -10.98 -15.74
C GLY A 9 0.28 -9.69 -16.45
N HIS A 10 1.07 -8.83 -15.83
CA HIS A 10 1.61 -7.62 -16.45
C HIS A 10 2.91 -7.89 -17.21
N ASP A 11 3.07 -7.25 -18.37
CA ASP A 11 4.33 -7.22 -19.11
C ASP A 11 5.28 -6.19 -18.48
N ILE A 12 6.47 -6.65 -18.08
CA ILE A 12 7.42 -5.83 -17.33
C ILE A 12 8.69 -5.57 -18.14
N THR A 13 9.05 -4.30 -18.29
CA THR A 13 10.38 -3.87 -18.70
C THR A 13 11.10 -3.29 -17.48
N LEU A 14 12.24 -3.87 -17.11
CA LEU A 14 13.05 -3.46 -15.98
C LEU A 14 14.34 -2.80 -16.48
N ILE A 15 14.64 -1.59 -15.96
CA ILE A 15 15.88 -0.88 -16.21
C ILE A 15 16.72 -0.93 -14.94
N GLU A 16 17.93 -1.50 -15.03
CA GLU A 16 18.86 -1.61 -13.92
C GLU A 16 20.24 -1.14 -14.38
N SER A 17 20.94 -0.40 -13.54
CA SER A 17 22.25 0.17 -13.87
C SER A 17 23.44 -0.74 -13.48
N ASP A 18 23.25 -1.66 -12.56
CA ASP A 18 24.26 -2.63 -12.15
C ASP A 18 24.25 -3.85 -13.06
N GLU A 19 25.34 -4.06 -13.80
CA GLU A 19 25.47 -5.16 -14.76
C GLU A 19 25.34 -6.55 -14.11
N SER A 20 25.76 -6.71 -12.87
CA SER A 20 25.66 -7.98 -12.16
C SER A 20 24.20 -8.28 -11.79
N LEU A 21 23.47 -7.28 -11.30
CA LEU A 21 22.04 -7.38 -11.02
C LEU A 21 21.21 -7.57 -12.28
N CYS A 22 21.57 -6.90 -13.38
CA CYS A 22 20.91 -7.13 -14.68
C CYS A 22 20.94 -8.61 -15.06
N SER A 23 22.10 -9.24 -14.95
CA SER A 23 22.28 -10.65 -15.33
C SER A 23 21.52 -11.60 -14.41
N GLU A 24 21.52 -11.32 -13.12
CA GLU A 24 20.79 -12.07 -12.10
C GLU A 24 19.26 -11.99 -12.34
N VAL A 25 18.75 -10.76 -12.45
CA VAL A 25 17.33 -10.50 -12.63
C VAL A 25 16.82 -11.06 -13.97
N ALA A 26 17.60 -10.95 -15.04
CA ALA A 26 17.24 -11.52 -16.34
C ALA A 26 17.16 -13.05 -16.34
N ALA A 27 17.87 -13.72 -15.41
CA ALA A 27 17.80 -15.17 -15.25
C ALA A 27 16.62 -15.64 -14.40
N GLU A 28 16.11 -14.77 -13.52
CA GLU A 28 15.07 -15.11 -12.53
C GLU A 28 13.66 -14.64 -12.91
N LEU A 29 13.55 -13.53 -13.65
CA LEU A 29 12.26 -12.91 -13.96
C LEU A 29 11.86 -13.12 -15.42
N ASP A 30 10.61 -13.37 -15.65
CA ASP A 30 9.99 -13.32 -16.99
C ASP A 30 9.69 -11.85 -17.35
N ALA A 31 10.76 -11.07 -17.58
CA ALA A 31 10.70 -9.65 -17.86
C ALA A 31 11.75 -9.26 -18.89
N LEU A 32 11.49 -8.19 -19.64
CA LEU A 32 12.53 -7.56 -20.46
C LEU A 32 13.47 -6.76 -19.55
N VAL A 33 14.73 -7.21 -19.40
CA VAL A 33 15.72 -6.51 -18.59
C VAL A 33 16.68 -5.73 -19.50
N ILE A 34 16.77 -4.43 -19.27
CA ILE A 34 17.65 -3.51 -20.00
C ILE A 34 18.67 -2.93 -19.03
N CYS A 35 19.94 -3.22 -19.31
CA CYS A 35 21.05 -2.74 -18.49
C CYS A 35 21.40 -1.30 -18.87
N GLY A 36 21.25 -0.39 -17.92
CA GLY A 36 21.63 1.00 -18.15
C GLY A 36 21.02 1.98 -17.15
N ASN A 37 21.27 3.26 -17.37
CA ASN A 37 20.83 4.32 -16.47
C ASN A 37 19.43 4.80 -16.85
N GLY A 38 18.44 4.61 -15.95
CA GLY A 38 17.05 5.06 -16.09
C GLY A 38 16.85 6.59 -16.19
N THR A 39 17.90 7.38 -15.98
CA THR A 39 17.90 8.83 -16.23
C THR A 39 18.39 9.21 -17.63
N SER A 40 18.60 8.24 -18.52
CA SER A 40 18.96 8.47 -19.92
C SER A 40 17.73 8.51 -20.81
N SER A 41 17.44 9.68 -21.41
CA SER A 41 16.32 9.81 -22.36
C SER A 41 16.44 8.84 -23.54
N LYS A 42 17.67 8.58 -24.01
CA LYS A 42 17.91 7.66 -25.11
C LYS A 42 17.53 6.23 -24.71
N LEU A 43 17.92 5.81 -23.49
CA LEU A 43 17.57 4.47 -23.01
C LEU A 43 16.06 4.32 -22.82
N LEU A 44 15.39 5.33 -22.28
CA LEU A 44 13.93 5.34 -22.13
C LEU A 44 13.21 5.21 -23.48
N GLU A 45 13.71 5.86 -24.54
CA GLU A 45 13.18 5.70 -25.91
C GLU A 45 13.36 4.28 -26.43
N GLU A 46 14.49 3.65 -26.15
CA GLU A 46 14.78 2.26 -26.54
C GLU A 46 13.87 1.23 -25.84
N THR A 47 13.17 1.62 -24.75
CA THR A 47 12.23 0.76 -24.03
C THR A 47 10.79 0.86 -24.56
N ASN A 48 10.50 1.64 -25.60
CA ASN A 48 9.17 2.00 -26.07
C ASN A 48 8.30 2.58 -24.95
N ILE A 49 8.89 3.51 -24.18
CA ILE A 49 8.24 4.11 -23.00
C ILE A 49 6.89 4.77 -23.29
N GLU A 50 6.67 5.21 -24.54
CA GLU A 50 5.40 5.79 -25.00
C GLU A 50 4.22 4.82 -24.99
N ASP A 51 4.49 3.51 -25.03
CA ASP A 51 3.47 2.45 -25.01
C ASP A 51 3.20 1.95 -23.59
N ALA A 52 3.91 2.45 -22.58
CA ALA A 52 3.76 2.01 -21.20
C ALA A 52 2.50 2.60 -20.56
N ASP A 53 1.73 1.76 -19.86
CA ASP A 53 0.60 2.19 -19.02
C ASP A 53 1.07 2.80 -17.70
N PHE A 54 2.21 2.33 -17.18
CA PHE A 54 2.80 2.75 -15.93
C PHE A 54 4.31 2.95 -16.04
N PHE A 55 4.82 3.94 -15.35
CA PHE A 55 6.25 4.08 -15.07
C PHE A 55 6.47 4.13 -13.57
N ILE A 56 7.42 3.32 -13.06
CA ILE A 56 7.69 3.21 -11.63
C ILE A 56 9.19 3.44 -11.37
N ALA A 57 9.55 4.56 -10.75
CA ALA A 57 10.90 4.86 -10.34
C ALA A 57 11.14 4.40 -8.89
N THR A 58 11.94 3.34 -8.71
CA THR A 58 12.12 2.68 -7.40
C THR A 58 13.59 2.49 -7.02
N THR A 59 14.50 3.31 -7.55
CA THR A 59 15.90 3.23 -7.15
C THR A 59 16.12 3.70 -5.71
N GLY A 60 17.32 3.47 -5.16
CA GLY A 60 17.69 3.97 -3.84
C GLY A 60 18.08 5.47 -3.81
N ASN A 61 17.98 6.18 -4.95
CA ASN A 61 18.37 7.58 -5.07
C ASN A 61 17.17 8.43 -5.52
N ASP A 62 16.72 9.33 -4.64
CA ASP A 62 15.52 10.14 -4.86
C ASP A 62 15.69 11.12 -6.03
N GLU A 63 16.89 11.69 -6.22
CA GLU A 63 17.18 12.61 -7.32
C GLU A 63 17.12 11.90 -8.67
N ALA A 64 17.62 10.66 -8.73
CA ALA A 64 17.53 9.84 -9.95
C ALA A 64 16.05 9.46 -10.23
N ASN A 65 15.29 9.11 -9.19
CA ASN A 65 13.86 8.83 -9.31
C ASN A 65 13.10 10.06 -9.82
N LEU A 66 13.36 11.25 -9.25
CA LEU A 66 12.74 12.50 -9.69
C LEU A 66 13.08 12.81 -11.14
N LEU A 67 14.36 12.74 -11.50
CA LEU A 67 14.81 13.04 -12.86
C LEU A 67 14.21 12.09 -13.88
N SER A 68 14.17 10.79 -13.61
CA SER A 68 13.56 9.82 -14.53
C SER A 68 12.06 10.06 -14.68
N CYS A 69 11.34 10.37 -13.61
CA CYS A 69 9.92 10.75 -13.68
C CYS A 69 9.69 12.00 -14.55
N ILE A 70 10.51 13.05 -14.38
CA ILE A 70 10.44 14.27 -15.20
C ILE A 70 10.65 13.95 -16.69
N LEU A 71 11.65 13.11 -17.00
CA LEU A 71 11.94 12.71 -18.38
C LEU A 71 10.79 11.91 -18.99
N VAL A 72 10.15 11.04 -18.22
CA VAL A 72 9.05 10.19 -18.68
C VAL A 72 7.76 10.98 -18.95
N LYS A 73 7.54 12.08 -18.22
CA LYS A 73 6.34 12.93 -18.45
C LYS A 73 6.15 13.38 -19.90
N LYS A 74 7.23 13.60 -20.66
CA LYS A 74 7.14 14.00 -22.06
C LYS A 74 6.52 12.94 -22.99
N TYR A 75 6.49 11.67 -22.55
CA TYR A 75 5.93 10.56 -23.32
C TYR A 75 4.46 10.29 -23.01
N ASN A 76 3.84 11.10 -22.12
CA ASN A 76 2.44 10.98 -21.72
C ASN A 76 2.05 9.62 -21.12
N VAL A 77 2.98 8.95 -20.43
CA VAL A 77 2.66 7.73 -19.66
C VAL A 77 1.53 8.04 -18.67
N PRO A 78 0.42 7.28 -18.69
CA PRO A 78 -0.79 7.61 -17.93
C PRO A 78 -0.58 7.68 -16.42
N THR A 79 0.28 6.83 -15.89
CA THR A 79 0.53 6.78 -14.44
C THR A 79 2.03 6.70 -14.15
N ILE A 80 2.52 7.67 -13.39
CA ILE A 80 3.91 7.72 -12.95
C ILE A 80 3.92 7.57 -11.42
N ILE A 81 4.71 6.63 -10.92
CA ILE A 81 4.87 6.33 -9.50
C ILE A 81 6.33 6.49 -9.12
N ALA A 82 6.61 7.11 -7.99
CA ALA A 82 7.96 7.28 -7.50
C ALA A 82 8.13 6.79 -6.07
N ARG A 83 9.26 6.13 -5.81
CA ARG A 83 9.75 5.91 -4.46
C ARG A 83 10.54 7.14 -4.00
N VAL A 84 10.30 7.56 -2.75
CA VAL A 84 11.05 8.59 -2.05
C VAL A 84 11.51 8.03 -0.70
N SER A 85 12.81 8.09 -0.44
CA SER A 85 13.41 7.63 0.82
C SER A 85 13.41 8.75 1.87
N ASN A 86 13.67 10.00 1.45
CA ASN A 86 13.61 11.17 2.32
C ASN A 86 12.27 11.90 2.16
N PRO A 87 11.39 11.93 3.20
CA PRO A 87 10.09 12.60 3.12
C PRO A 87 10.16 14.08 2.71
N ASP A 88 11.28 14.77 3.01
CA ASP A 88 11.46 16.17 2.63
C ASP A 88 11.54 16.38 1.11
N HIS A 89 11.77 15.33 0.34
CA HIS A 89 11.80 15.38 -1.13
C HIS A 89 10.41 15.23 -1.77
N GLU A 90 9.40 14.76 -1.03
CA GLU A 90 8.05 14.46 -1.55
C GLU A 90 7.41 15.69 -2.22
N GLU A 91 7.58 16.88 -1.61
CA GLU A 91 7.07 18.14 -2.15
C GLU A 91 7.64 18.42 -3.55
N ALA A 92 8.92 18.12 -3.79
CA ALA A 92 9.54 18.35 -5.09
C ALA A 92 8.93 17.46 -6.20
N PHE A 93 8.54 16.23 -5.88
CA PHE A 93 7.82 15.37 -6.83
C PHE A 93 6.41 15.93 -7.14
N MET A 94 5.69 16.37 -6.11
CA MET A 94 4.37 16.96 -6.29
C MET A 94 4.43 18.28 -7.11
N GLU A 95 5.41 19.16 -6.88
CA GLU A 95 5.58 20.38 -7.65
C GLU A 95 5.80 20.12 -9.14
N VAL A 96 6.43 19.03 -9.50
CA VAL A 96 6.58 18.65 -10.92
C VAL A 96 5.42 17.80 -11.43
N GLY A 97 4.37 17.63 -10.63
CA GLY A 97 3.13 16.91 -11.00
C GLY A 97 3.29 15.39 -11.04
N ILE A 98 4.02 14.83 -10.08
CA ILE A 98 4.07 13.39 -9.79
C ILE A 98 3.32 13.17 -8.48
N ASP A 99 2.04 12.81 -8.59
CA ASP A 99 1.14 12.71 -7.43
C ASP A 99 1.24 11.35 -6.71
N ASN A 100 1.73 10.32 -7.39
CA ASN A 100 1.87 9.00 -6.80
C ASN A 100 3.28 8.81 -6.22
N VAL A 101 3.52 9.33 -5.04
CA VAL A 101 4.79 9.22 -4.31
C VAL A 101 4.62 8.28 -3.12
N ILE A 102 5.56 7.34 -2.96
CA ILE A 102 5.52 6.35 -1.88
C ILE A 102 6.86 6.38 -1.14
N SER A 103 6.81 6.55 0.19
CA SER A 103 7.94 6.32 1.07
C SER A 103 7.77 4.99 1.82
N PRO A 104 8.48 3.93 1.40
CA PRO A 104 8.42 2.63 2.08
C PRO A 104 8.87 2.72 3.53
N GLU A 105 9.84 3.56 3.82
CA GLU A 105 10.42 3.78 5.15
C GLU A 105 9.36 4.36 6.10
N VAL A 106 8.64 5.40 5.68
CA VAL A 106 7.56 6.02 6.47
C VAL A 106 6.40 5.04 6.63
N THR A 107 6.05 4.32 5.55
CA THR A 107 4.98 3.31 5.59
C THR A 107 5.32 2.19 6.57
N ALA A 108 6.54 1.66 6.49
CA ALA A 108 7.00 0.61 7.40
C ALA A 108 7.10 1.08 8.85
N ALA A 109 7.61 2.30 9.09
CA ALA A 109 7.68 2.90 10.42
C ALA A 109 6.28 3.07 11.03
N GLY A 110 5.32 3.55 10.24
CA GLY A 110 3.92 3.66 10.68
C GLY A 110 3.28 2.31 11.00
N LEU A 111 3.60 1.26 10.22
CA LEU A 111 3.14 -0.09 10.53
C LEU A 111 3.76 -0.62 11.83
N LEU A 112 5.06 -0.45 12.02
CA LEU A 112 5.75 -0.86 13.25
C LEU A 112 5.23 -0.11 14.47
N GLU A 113 5.02 1.20 14.37
CA GLU A 113 4.41 2.00 15.45
C GLU A 113 3.05 1.42 15.86
N LYS A 114 2.20 1.08 14.89
CA LYS A 114 0.88 0.49 15.14
C LYS A 114 0.97 -0.87 15.82
N LEU A 115 1.89 -1.74 15.39
CA LEU A 115 2.11 -3.04 16.04
C LEU A 115 2.58 -2.91 17.51
N VAL A 116 3.37 -1.89 17.82
CA VAL A 116 3.85 -1.61 19.19
C VAL A 116 2.73 -1.02 20.06
N THR A 117 1.99 -0.06 19.51
CA THR A 117 0.97 0.68 20.28
C THR A 117 -0.36 -0.08 20.38
N ARG A 118 -0.63 -1.00 19.44
CA ARG A 118 -1.89 -1.74 19.30
C ARG A 118 -1.67 -3.22 19.01
N PRO A 119 -1.06 -3.99 19.94
CA PRO A 119 -0.64 -5.38 19.69
C PRO A 119 -1.80 -6.35 19.38
N ASN A 120 -3.05 -5.96 19.67
CA ASN A 120 -4.25 -6.78 19.42
C ASN A 120 -4.93 -6.45 18.07
N VAL A 121 -4.35 -5.54 17.28
CA VAL A 121 -4.86 -5.15 15.97
C VAL A 121 -4.05 -5.85 14.89
N ALA A 122 -4.67 -6.77 14.20
CA ALA A 122 -4.15 -7.33 12.97
C ALA A 122 -4.76 -6.56 11.78
N ASP A 123 -4.01 -6.39 10.71
CA ASP A 123 -4.47 -5.77 9.46
C ASP A 123 -5.15 -4.40 9.65
N LEU A 124 -4.37 -3.34 9.61
CA LEU A 124 -4.87 -1.97 9.75
C LEU A 124 -4.81 -1.22 8.42
N ILE A 125 -5.95 -0.76 7.94
CA ILE A 125 -6.09 0.12 6.79
C ILE A 125 -6.50 1.51 7.27
N THR A 126 -5.76 2.53 6.88
CA THR A 126 -6.10 3.93 7.14
C THR A 126 -6.88 4.50 5.96
N LEU A 127 -8.00 5.16 6.21
CA LEU A 127 -8.86 5.78 5.20
C LEU A 127 -8.77 7.30 5.26
N GLY A 128 -8.84 7.91 4.08
CA GLY A 128 -8.66 9.36 3.93
C GLY A 128 -7.27 9.79 4.40
N GLU A 129 -7.11 11.01 4.79
CA GLU A 129 -5.88 11.55 5.41
C GLU A 129 -5.75 11.16 6.90
N GLY A 130 -6.17 9.93 7.24
CA GLY A 130 -6.18 9.45 8.62
C GLY A 130 -7.48 9.71 9.38
N ASP A 131 -8.59 9.98 8.70
CA ASP A 131 -9.89 10.29 9.33
C ASP A 131 -10.56 9.09 9.97
N ALA A 132 -10.29 7.89 9.43
CA ALA A 132 -10.81 6.63 9.95
C ALA A 132 -9.82 5.48 9.73
N GLU A 133 -9.99 4.43 10.50
CA GLU A 133 -9.18 3.22 10.44
C GLU A 133 -10.08 1.99 10.36
N ILE A 134 -9.70 1.02 9.51
CA ILE A 134 -10.28 -0.34 9.49
C ILE A 134 -9.23 -1.27 10.07
N PHE A 135 -9.63 -2.08 11.04
CA PHE A 135 -8.73 -3.09 11.62
C PHE A 135 -9.48 -4.28 12.18
N ASP A 136 -8.75 -5.37 12.28
CA ASP A 136 -9.21 -6.58 12.94
C ASP A 136 -8.87 -6.55 14.43
N MET A 137 -9.82 -6.93 15.27
CA MET A 137 -9.60 -7.08 16.71
C MET A 137 -10.31 -8.31 17.25
N THR A 138 -9.82 -8.79 18.39
CA THR A 138 -10.46 -9.88 19.13
C THR A 138 -11.34 -9.33 20.24
N ILE A 139 -12.56 -9.82 20.33
CA ILE A 139 -13.50 -9.42 21.38
C ILE A 139 -13.06 -9.98 22.74
N THR A 140 -12.65 -9.08 23.62
CA THR A 140 -12.24 -9.39 25.00
C THR A 140 -13.13 -8.72 26.05
N ASN A 141 -13.95 -7.75 25.65
CA ASN A 141 -14.80 -6.96 26.54
C ASN A 141 -16.11 -7.71 26.87
N ASP A 142 -16.24 -8.13 28.12
CA ASP A 142 -17.43 -8.86 28.60
C ASP A 142 -18.74 -8.09 28.48
N LYS A 143 -18.69 -6.76 28.37
CA LYS A 143 -19.91 -5.93 28.25
C LYS A 143 -20.60 -6.09 26.90
N VAL A 144 -19.91 -6.56 25.87
CA VAL A 144 -20.45 -6.77 24.52
C VAL A 144 -20.69 -8.23 24.19
N VAL A 145 -20.06 -9.16 24.92
CA VAL A 145 -20.27 -10.61 24.74
C VAL A 145 -21.71 -10.98 25.00
N GLY A 146 -22.30 -11.77 24.09
CA GLY A 146 -23.71 -12.20 24.15
C GLY A 146 -24.73 -11.17 23.63
N LYS A 147 -24.29 -9.96 23.29
CA LYS A 147 -25.18 -8.95 22.67
C LYS A 147 -25.31 -9.17 21.18
N LYS A 148 -26.42 -8.71 20.62
CA LYS A 148 -26.60 -8.63 19.17
C LYS A 148 -25.81 -7.46 18.60
N ILE A 149 -25.30 -7.63 17.40
CA ILE A 149 -24.54 -6.57 16.72
C ILE A 149 -25.37 -5.29 16.59
N GLY A 150 -26.65 -5.39 16.25
CA GLY A 150 -27.53 -4.23 16.16
C GLY A 150 -27.73 -3.44 17.46
N GLU A 151 -27.34 -3.98 18.62
CA GLU A 151 -27.39 -3.29 19.92
C GLU A 151 -26.13 -2.46 20.19
N ILE A 152 -25.02 -2.78 19.51
CA ILE A 152 -23.71 -2.19 19.77
C ILE A 152 -23.08 -1.52 18.55
N SER A 153 -23.58 -1.77 17.36
CA SER A 153 -23.09 -1.25 16.08
C SER A 153 -24.24 -1.12 15.06
N PRO A 154 -24.30 -0.07 14.20
CA PRO A 154 -23.33 1.04 14.15
C PRO A 154 -23.53 2.05 15.28
N THR A 155 -22.45 2.77 15.61
CA THR A 155 -22.47 3.95 16.46
C THR A 155 -22.03 5.19 15.65
N LYS A 156 -22.01 6.38 16.26
CA LYS A 156 -21.45 7.58 15.61
C LYS A 156 -19.90 7.53 15.45
N ASP A 157 -19.24 6.64 16.17
CA ASP A 157 -17.79 6.57 16.31
C ASP A 157 -17.19 5.34 15.59
N TYR A 158 -17.96 4.23 15.49
CA TYR A 158 -17.49 3.00 14.84
C TYR A 158 -18.64 2.14 14.28
N ILE A 159 -18.26 1.22 13.38
CA ILE A 159 -19.14 0.17 12.86
C ILE A 159 -18.36 -1.16 12.76
N ILE A 160 -19.00 -2.25 13.16
CA ILE A 160 -18.52 -3.62 12.92
C ILE A 160 -18.92 -4.01 11.50
N ILE A 161 -17.93 -4.22 10.62
CA ILE A 161 -18.15 -4.50 9.20
C ILE A 161 -18.04 -5.99 8.85
N ALA A 162 -17.30 -6.77 9.65
CA ALA A 162 -17.20 -8.21 9.49
C ALA A 162 -16.97 -8.93 10.82
N THR A 163 -17.31 -10.21 10.86
CA THR A 163 -16.98 -11.16 11.93
C THR A 163 -16.30 -12.38 11.32
N TYR A 164 -15.60 -13.19 12.13
CA TYR A 164 -14.95 -14.40 11.65
C TYR A 164 -15.52 -15.63 12.34
N GLN A 165 -16.23 -16.45 11.58
CA GLN A 165 -16.78 -17.73 12.05
C GLN A 165 -15.94 -18.89 11.50
N LYS A 166 -15.31 -19.67 12.39
CA LYS A 166 -14.41 -20.78 12.00
C LYS A 166 -13.32 -20.36 11.00
N GLY A 167 -12.77 -19.16 11.18
CA GLY A 167 -11.73 -18.58 10.31
C GLY A 167 -12.23 -18.02 8.97
N LYS A 168 -13.53 -18.04 8.68
CA LYS A 168 -14.10 -17.44 7.47
C LYS A 168 -14.77 -16.12 7.81
N LEU A 169 -14.51 -15.11 6.96
CA LEU A 169 -15.14 -13.80 7.05
C LEU A 169 -16.64 -13.92 6.75
N VAL A 170 -17.45 -13.31 7.61
CA VAL A 170 -18.91 -13.23 7.49
C VAL A 170 -19.33 -11.77 7.67
N ILE A 171 -20.20 -11.27 6.78
CA ILE A 171 -20.86 -9.97 6.96
C ILE A 171 -21.99 -10.17 7.96
N PRO A 172 -21.90 -9.54 9.16
CA PRO A 172 -22.86 -9.80 10.22
C PRO A 172 -24.22 -9.15 9.93
N GLN A 173 -25.26 -9.80 10.41
CA GLN A 173 -26.60 -9.22 10.44
C GLN A 173 -26.85 -8.54 11.81
N THR A 174 -27.88 -7.72 11.89
CA THR A 174 -28.21 -6.99 13.14
C THR A 174 -28.53 -7.91 14.31
N ASP A 175 -29.01 -9.13 14.05
CA ASP A 175 -29.33 -10.16 15.03
C ASP A 175 -28.16 -11.14 15.31
N SER A 176 -27.05 -11.01 14.61
CA SER A 176 -25.84 -11.79 14.89
C SER A 176 -25.32 -11.50 16.30
N VAL A 177 -25.00 -12.56 17.06
CA VAL A 177 -24.54 -12.47 18.45
C VAL A 177 -23.04 -12.55 18.53
N ILE A 178 -22.43 -11.63 19.26
CA ILE A 178 -20.99 -11.59 19.49
C ILE A 178 -20.57 -12.60 20.54
N SER A 179 -19.49 -13.34 20.23
CA SER A 179 -18.90 -14.32 21.14
C SER A 179 -17.55 -13.83 21.73
N ARG A 180 -17.20 -14.31 22.92
CA ARG A 180 -15.89 -14.04 23.50
C ARG A 180 -14.80 -14.68 22.65
N GLY A 181 -13.71 -13.95 22.39
CA GLY A 181 -12.60 -14.44 21.56
C GLY A 181 -12.89 -14.42 20.06
N GLU A 182 -14.06 -13.94 19.65
CA GLU A 182 -14.39 -13.77 18.24
C GLU A 182 -13.56 -12.65 17.63
N LYS A 183 -13.00 -12.91 16.46
CA LYS A 183 -12.30 -11.90 15.66
C LYS A 183 -13.35 -11.10 14.87
N VAL A 184 -13.24 -9.78 14.91
CA VAL A 184 -14.11 -8.86 14.18
C VAL A 184 -13.31 -7.80 13.45
N THR A 185 -13.82 -7.35 12.30
CA THR A 185 -13.28 -6.19 11.60
C THR A 185 -14.15 -4.98 11.89
N VAL A 186 -13.54 -3.89 12.30
CA VAL A 186 -14.23 -2.64 12.65
C VAL A 186 -13.68 -1.45 11.85
N LEU A 187 -14.57 -0.55 11.44
CA LEU A 187 -14.23 0.77 10.96
C LEU A 187 -14.45 1.76 12.11
N VAL A 188 -13.42 2.52 12.46
CA VAL A 188 -13.43 3.45 13.60
C VAL A 188 -12.96 4.83 13.15
N LYS A 189 -13.65 5.89 13.58
CA LYS A 189 -13.18 7.27 13.40
C LYS A 189 -11.91 7.55 14.19
N ARG A 190 -11.07 8.42 13.62
CA ARG A 190 -9.86 8.93 14.30
C ARG A 190 -10.18 9.41 15.71
N GLY A 191 -9.38 9.00 16.70
CA GLY A 191 -9.54 9.36 18.11
C GLY A 191 -10.63 8.61 18.87
N ALA A 192 -11.42 7.75 18.23
CA ALA A 192 -12.47 6.95 18.88
C ALA A 192 -12.03 5.52 19.25
N PHE A 193 -10.78 5.15 18.99
CA PHE A 193 -10.25 3.80 19.24
C PHE A 193 -10.50 3.29 20.67
N LYS A 194 -10.38 4.14 21.69
CA LYS A 194 -10.61 3.76 23.09
C LYS A 194 -12.07 3.40 23.42
N LYS A 195 -13.00 3.60 22.49
CA LYS A 195 -14.43 3.34 22.65
C LYS A 195 -14.87 1.97 22.09
N VAL A 196 -13.98 1.33 21.34
CA VAL A 196 -14.15 0.00 20.74
C VAL A 196 -13.48 -1.03 21.62
#